data_7d775c18ab6db290795c1b6fcd859dff
#
_entry.id   7d775c18ab6db290795c1b6fcd859dff
#
_cell.length_a   1.000
_cell.length_b   1.000
_cell.length_c   1.000
_cell.angle_alpha   90.00
_cell.angle_beta   90.00
_cell.angle_gamma   90.00
#
_symmetry.space_group_name_H-M   'P 1'
#
loop_
_entity.id
_entity.type
_entity.pdbx_description
1 polymer ?
#
loop_
_entity_poly.entity_id
_entity_poly.type
_entity_poly.pdbx_seq_one_letter_code
_entity_poly.pdbx_strand_id
1 'polypeptide(L)'
;KRQGLERLAVVVQDVDSIFDVDTLQALRNKVCEMAGVKYKEDEKQDVSIRVITDHIRSVTFMVSDGIMPSNEGRGYVLRRLLRRAARHGRLLGIEGKFLSKLCETVIEGSKDGYPELEEKRTFITKVISEEEDKFNKTIDQGLSILNDMEAELASKGENVLSGADAFKLYDTYGFPIDLTKEILEEKNITIDEAGFNAAMEEQRVKARNARKVTNYMGADATVYDEIDPAITSTFVGYDKLTNESEITVLTTEEEVVDALSEGDKGTVIVDETVFYATMGGQEGDKGVIKTSEGEFTVETTIKLKGGKIGHVGTMTKGMMKVGDTATMEVSPAYRADTCKNHSATHLLQKALRTVLGDHVEQKGSYVDPDRLRFDFTHFQSMTAEELKKVEDIVNEKIVEAIPVETKIMTIEEAKKTGAMALFGEKYGESVRVVCIDDFSKEFCGGTHVANTANIRLFKIISEAGVAAGVRRIEALTDKGVLKYYEELEKLVKEASEAAKTESVQLVRRIHTMNDEIKALSSENEKLKAELANN
;
A
#
# COMPACT_ATOMS: atom_id res chain seq x y z
N LYS A 1 -39.67 10.40 -0.64
CA LYS A 1 -38.44 10.59 0.17
C LYS A 1 -38.12 9.24 0.80
N ARG A 2 -36.87 8.72 0.68
CA ARG A 2 -36.43 7.50 1.37
C ARG A 2 -36.37 7.81 2.86
N GLN A 3 -37.16 7.13 3.68
CA GLN A 3 -37.07 7.17 5.14
C GLN A 3 -36.12 6.05 5.59
N GLY A 4 -35.19 6.34 6.52
CA GLY A 4 -34.36 5.31 7.13
C GLY A 4 -35.21 4.39 8.02
N LEU A 5 -34.77 3.14 8.18
CA LEU A 5 -35.43 2.13 9.00
C LEU A 5 -35.67 2.61 10.44
N GLU A 6 -34.67 3.23 11.05
CA GLU A 6 -34.74 3.74 12.41
C GLU A 6 -35.81 4.81 12.60
N ARG A 7 -36.03 5.69 11.61
CA ARG A 7 -37.10 6.70 11.67
C ARG A 7 -38.49 6.06 11.57
N LEU A 8 -38.63 4.98 10.84
CA LEU A 8 -39.86 4.21 10.81
C LEU A 8 -40.08 3.51 12.16
N ALA A 9 -39.01 2.93 12.73
CA ALA A 9 -39.06 2.27 14.02
C ALA A 9 -39.46 3.24 15.15
N VAL A 10 -39.00 4.49 15.14
CA VAL A 10 -39.45 5.55 16.08
C VAL A 10 -40.95 5.68 16.08
N VAL A 11 -41.58 5.71 14.89
CA VAL A 11 -43.06 5.85 14.77
C VAL A 11 -43.79 4.57 15.24
N VAL A 12 -43.25 3.40 14.85
CA VAL A 12 -43.89 2.11 15.19
C VAL A 12 -43.76 1.77 16.67
N GLN A 13 -42.63 2.13 17.29
CA GLN A 13 -42.35 1.87 18.70
C GLN A 13 -42.84 3.00 19.62
N ASP A 14 -43.38 4.08 19.05
CA ASP A 14 -43.90 5.26 19.76
C ASP A 14 -42.85 5.85 20.77
N VAL A 15 -41.64 6.09 20.27
CA VAL A 15 -40.52 6.66 21.03
C VAL A 15 -40.11 8.02 20.49
N ASP A 16 -39.45 8.86 21.30
CA ASP A 16 -39.14 10.25 20.97
C ASP A 16 -37.93 10.39 20.03
N SER A 17 -37.02 9.42 20.04
CA SER A 17 -35.73 9.52 19.35
C SER A 17 -35.32 8.18 18.73
N ILE A 18 -34.54 8.25 17.64
CA ILE A 18 -33.89 7.06 17.07
C ILE A 18 -32.99 6.34 18.09
N PHE A 19 -32.46 7.03 19.08
CA PHE A 19 -31.63 6.44 20.13
C PHE A 19 -32.47 5.71 21.21
N ASP A 20 -33.77 5.83 21.17
CA ASP A 20 -34.70 5.14 22.06
C ASP A 20 -35.34 3.89 21.40
N VAL A 21 -35.12 3.66 20.08
CA VAL A 21 -35.54 2.40 19.44
C VAL A 21 -34.70 1.22 19.94
N ASP A 22 -35.31 0.06 20.01
CA ASP A 22 -34.76 -1.17 20.59
C ASP A 22 -33.33 -1.49 20.12
N THR A 23 -33.08 -1.42 18.80
CA THR A 23 -31.78 -1.73 18.19
C THR A 23 -30.66 -0.79 18.59
N LEU A 24 -30.96 0.49 18.86
CA LEU A 24 -29.96 1.47 19.30
C LEU A 24 -29.93 1.64 20.83
N GLN A 25 -31.05 1.37 21.50
CA GLN A 25 -31.18 1.48 22.95
C GLN A 25 -30.18 0.56 23.68
N ALA A 26 -30.03 -0.69 23.23
CA ALA A 26 -29.09 -1.63 23.83
C ALA A 26 -27.64 -1.10 23.77
N LEU A 27 -27.23 -0.58 22.62
CA LEU A 27 -25.90 0.01 22.41
C LEU A 27 -25.71 1.27 23.23
N ARG A 28 -26.69 2.20 23.23
CA ARG A 28 -26.69 3.42 24.05
C ARG A 28 -26.56 3.09 25.55
N ASN A 29 -27.34 2.12 26.02
CA ASN A 29 -27.28 1.70 27.42
C ASN A 29 -25.93 1.11 27.79
N LYS A 30 -25.28 0.39 26.86
CA LYS A 30 -23.92 -0.12 27.07
C LYS A 30 -22.89 1.00 27.16
N VAL A 31 -23.02 2.06 26.37
CA VAL A 31 -22.20 3.28 26.53
C VAL A 31 -22.39 3.90 27.91
N CYS A 32 -23.64 4.07 28.36
CA CYS A 32 -23.95 4.61 29.70
C CYS A 32 -23.36 3.75 30.82
N GLU A 33 -23.50 2.41 30.72
CA GLU A 33 -22.93 1.47 31.69
C GLU A 33 -21.40 1.64 31.81
N MET A 34 -20.72 1.71 30.66
CA MET A 34 -19.25 1.84 30.63
C MET A 34 -18.76 3.19 31.16
N ALA A 35 -19.52 4.24 30.95
CA ALA A 35 -19.22 5.59 31.41
C ALA A 35 -19.68 5.86 32.86
N GLY A 36 -20.53 5.00 33.44
CA GLY A 36 -21.12 5.21 34.74
C GLY A 36 -22.11 6.40 34.81
N VAL A 37 -22.75 6.75 33.68
CA VAL A 37 -23.68 7.87 33.50
C VAL A 37 -25.06 7.41 33.08
N LYS A 38 -26.07 8.29 33.23
CA LYS A 38 -27.43 8.01 32.76
C LYS A 38 -27.82 8.95 31.62
N TYR A 39 -28.47 8.39 30.62
CA TYR A 39 -29.00 9.15 29.49
C TYR A 39 -30.17 10.05 29.93
N LYS A 40 -30.22 11.26 29.38
CA LYS A 40 -31.21 12.32 29.69
C LYS A 40 -31.05 12.99 31.09
N GLU A 41 -29.87 12.87 31.74
CA GLU A 41 -29.53 13.61 32.95
C GLU A 41 -28.67 14.85 32.70
N ASP A 42 -27.79 14.81 31.66
CA ASP A 42 -26.89 15.91 31.28
C ASP A 42 -26.81 16.03 29.77
N GLU A 43 -27.13 17.20 29.21
CA GLU A 43 -27.21 17.42 27.77
C GLU A 43 -25.87 17.21 27.05
N LYS A 44 -24.74 17.60 27.70
CA LYS A 44 -23.40 17.44 27.11
C LYS A 44 -22.98 15.97 27.11
N GLN A 45 -23.30 15.23 28.16
CA GLN A 45 -23.08 13.78 28.21
C GLN A 45 -23.96 13.06 27.17
N ASP A 46 -25.21 13.48 27.01
CA ASP A 46 -26.15 12.94 26.05
C ASP A 46 -25.65 13.09 24.59
N VAL A 47 -25.03 14.24 24.25
CA VAL A 47 -24.38 14.43 22.96
C VAL A 47 -23.28 13.40 22.77
N SER A 48 -22.41 13.22 23.74
CA SER A 48 -21.31 12.25 23.68
C SER A 48 -21.82 10.81 23.56
N ILE A 49 -22.84 10.43 24.32
CA ILE A 49 -23.48 9.11 24.28
C ILE A 49 -24.04 8.84 22.86
N ARG A 50 -24.76 9.82 22.29
CA ARG A 50 -25.33 9.71 20.93
C ARG A 50 -24.26 9.60 19.86
N VAL A 51 -23.20 10.40 19.93
CA VAL A 51 -22.06 10.35 18.98
C VAL A 51 -21.39 8.98 19.03
N ILE A 52 -21.08 8.44 20.20
CA ILE A 52 -20.46 7.12 20.34
C ILE A 52 -21.37 6.04 19.75
N THR A 53 -22.66 6.06 20.11
CA THR A 53 -23.65 5.07 19.64
C THR A 53 -23.78 5.05 18.13
N ASP A 54 -23.92 6.22 17.49
CA ASP A 54 -24.05 6.35 16.04
C ASP A 54 -22.77 5.92 15.31
N HIS A 55 -21.63 6.39 15.81
CA HIS A 55 -20.36 6.20 15.12
C HIS A 55 -19.85 4.77 15.23
N ILE A 56 -19.94 4.13 16.39
CA ILE A 56 -19.46 2.74 16.52
C ILE A 56 -20.30 1.76 15.69
N ARG A 57 -21.63 1.99 15.59
CA ARG A 57 -22.47 1.21 14.70
C ARG A 57 -22.03 1.37 13.25
N SER A 58 -21.87 2.62 12.80
CA SER A 58 -21.43 2.92 11.43
C SER A 58 -20.06 2.32 11.12
N VAL A 59 -19.09 2.45 12.02
CA VAL A 59 -17.73 1.91 11.88
C VAL A 59 -17.74 0.38 11.79
N THR A 60 -18.54 -0.29 12.63
CA THR A 60 -18.68 -1.76 12.62
C THR A 60 -19.11 -2.27 11.25
N PHE A 61 -20.16 -1.69 10.67
CA PHE A 61 -20.63 -2.05 9.34
C PHE A 61 -19.63 -1.69 8.23
N MET A 62 -19.00 -0.51 8.30
CA MET A 62 -17.98 -0.11 7.32
C MET A 62 -16.81 -1.09 7.29
N VAL A 63 -16.34 -1.57 8.45
CA VAL A 63 -15.25 -2.56 8.51
C VAL A 63 -15.72 -3.91 7.98
N SER A 64 -16.95 -4.34 8.29
CA SER A 64 -17.55 -5.55 7.72
C SER A 64 -17.62 -5.51 6.19
N ASP A 65 -17.91 -4.33 5.61
CA ASP A 65 -17.94 -4.07 4.17
C ASP A 65 -16.52 -3.94 3.55
N GLY A 66 -15.46 -4.23 4.30
CA GLY A 66 -14.08 -4.22 3.83
C GLY A 66 -13.41 -2.84 3.80
N ILE A 67 -14.01 -1.81 4.41
CA ILE A 67 -13.38 -0.48 4.50
C ILE A 67 -12.36 -0.49 5.64
N MET A 68 -11.11 -0.15 5.31
CA MET A 68 -10.01 -0.06 6.28
C MET A 68 -9.71 1.39 6.64
N PRO A 69 -9.30 1.68 7.89
CA PRO A 69 -8.85 3.01 8.28
C PRO A 69 -7.69 3.50 7.41
N SER A 70 -7.83 4.65 6.79
CA SER A 70 -6.80 5.26 5.93
C SER A 70 -6.80 6.78 6.02
N ASN A 71 -5.86 7.44 5.33
CA ASN A 71 -5.78 8.90 5.27
C ASN A 71 -6.61 9.52 4.15
N GLU A 72 -7.21 8.71 3.26
CA GLU A 72 -7.93 9.16 2.07
C GLU A 72 -9.22 8.37 1.85
N GLY A 73 -10.14 8.96 1.07
CA GLY A 73 -11.36 8.30 0.62
C GLY A 73 -12.28 7.80 1.73
N ARG A 74 -12.89 6.64 1.53
CA ARG A 74 -13.84 6.04 2.49
C ARG A 74 -13.18 5.66 3.82
N GLY A 75 -11.93 5.22 3.78
CA GLY A 75 -11.18 4.85 4.98
C GLY A 75 -10.86 6.06 5.89
N TYR A 76 -10.69 7.26 5.32
CA TYR A 76 -10.59 8.50 6.09
C TYR A 76 -11.88 8.79 6.88
N VAL A 77 -13.05 8.60 6.24
CA VAL A 77 -14.35 8.78 6.91
C VAL A 77 -14.48 7.82 8.09
N LEU A 78 -14.17 6.53 7.89
CA LEU A 78 -14.17 5.52 8.96
C LEU A 78 -13.26 5.95 10.11
N ARG A 79 -12.02 6.31 9.80
CA ARG A 79 -11.01 6.72 10.77
C ARG A 79 -11.45 7.95 11.56
N ARG A 80 -12.08 8.93 10.91
CA ARG A 80 -12.64 10.13 11.53
C ARG A 80 -13.75 9.79 12.52
N LEU A 81 -14.71 8.94 12.12
CA LEU A 81 -15.81 8.52 12.98
C LEU A 81 -15.31 7.77 14.22
N LEU A 82 -14.37 6.84 14.03
CA LEU A 82 -13.79 6.07 15.14
C LEU A 82 -13.05 6.97 16.14
N ARG A 83 -12.21 7.88 15.66
CA ARG A 83 -11.45 8.80 16.51
C ARG A 83 -12.35 9.79 17.23
N ARG A 84 -13.42 10.25 16.58
CA ARG A 84 -14.42 11.10 17.22
C ARG A 84 -15.16 10.36 18.33
N ALA A 85 -15.55 9.10 18.12
CA ALA A 85 -16.15 8.27 19.16
C ALA A 85 -15.19 8.04 20.34
N ALA A 86 -13.90 7.77 20.09
CA ALA A 86 -12.89 7.60 21.12
C ALA A 86 -12.71 8.88 21.97
N ARG A 87 -12.68 10.07 21.35
CA ARG A 87 -12.65 11.36 22.08
C ARG A 87 -13.87 11.52 22.97
N HIS A 88 -15.07 11.28 22.44
CA HIS A 88 -16.30 11.40 23.23
C HIS A 88 -16.34 10.42 24.41
N GLY A 89 -15.71 9.25 24.29
CA GLY A 89 -15.48 8.33 25.40
C GLY A 89 -14.63 8.97 26.51
N ARG A 90 -13.55 9.66 26.13
CA ARG A 90 -12.71 10.41 27.10
C ARG A 90 -13.50 11.53 27.80
N LEU A 91 -14.36 12.25 27.06
CA LEU A 91 -15.23 13.29 27.64
C LEU A 91 -16.24 12.71 28.65
N LEU A 92 -16.65 11.45 28.47
CA LEU A 92 -17.49 10.73 29.45
C LEU A 92 -16.69 10.07 30.59
N GLY A 93 -15.35 10.19 30.60
CA GLY A 93 -14.49 9.58 31.60
C GLY A 93 -14.17 8.11 31.39
N ILE A 94 -14.43 7.56 30.20
CA ILE A 94 -14.08 6.17 29.87
C ILE A 94 -12.57 6.10 29.59
N GLU A 95 -11.87 5.32 30.39
CA GLU A 95 -10.43 5.11 30.25
C GLU A 95 -10.12 3.87 29.39
N GLY A 96 -8.99 3.92 28.64
CA GLY A 96 -8.49 2.81 27.86
C GLY A 96 -9.31 2.53 26.61
N LYS A 97 -9.29 1.27 26.18
CA LYS A 97 -10.02 0.78 24.99
C LYS A 97 -11.44 0.35 25.35
N PHE A 98 -12.41 0.85 24.63
CA PHE A 98 -13.83 0.54 24.87
C PHE A 98 -14.63 0.33 23.58
N LEU A 99 -14.19 0.87 22.44
CA LEU A 99 -14.93 0.80 21.18
C LEU A 99 -15.05 -0.64 20.65
N SER A 100 -14.03 -1.46 20.83
CA SER A 100 -14.09 -2.88 20.46
C SER A 100 -15.14 -3.65 21.26
N LYS A 101 -15.35 -3.32 22.54
CA LYS A 101 -16.40 -3.92 23.37
C LYS A 101 -17.80 -3.47 22.93
N LEU A 102 -17.94 -2.21 22.52
CA LEU A 102 -19.20 -1.70 21.95
C LEU A 102 -19.51 -2.31 20.59
N CYS A 103 -18.47 -2.56 19.79
CA CYS A 103 -18.58 -3.28 18.51
C CYS A 103 -19.22 -4.67 18.70
N GLU A 104 -18.84 -5.41 19.74
CA GLU A 104 -19.46 -6.68 20.11
C GLU A 104 -20.99 -6.54 20.30
N THR A 105 -21.43 -5.46 20.98
CA THR A 105 -22.86 -5.16 21.19
C THR A 105 -23.57 -4.87 19.87
N VAL A 106 -22.90 -4.20 18.93
CA VAL A 106 -23.46 -3.95 17.58
C VAL A 106 -23.63 -5.27 16.81
N ILE A 107 -22.62 -6.14 16.85
CA ILE A 107 -22.64 -7.45 16.18
C ILE A 107 -23.78 -8.31 16.76
N GLU A 108 -23.85 -8.44 18.08
CA GLU A 108 -24.91 -9.22 18.75
C GLU A 108 -26.33 -8.74 18.39
N GLY A 109 -26.52 -7.42 18.34
CA GLY A 109 -27.83 -6.84 18.00
C GLY A 109 -28.19 -6.86 16.53
N SER A 110 -27.24 -7.23 15.63
CA SER A 110 -27.43 -7.13 14.18
C SER A 110 -27.18 -8.43 13.42
N LYS A 111 -26.56 -9.44 14.01
CA LYS A 111 -26.14 -10.69 13.35
C LYS A 111 -27.27 -11.49 12.70
N ASP A 112 -28.49 -11.42 13.21
CA ASP A 112 -29.64 -12.14 12.64
C ASP A 112 -30.06 -11.58 11.28
N GLY A 113 -29.90 -10.27 11.08
CA GLY A 113 -30.15 -9.60 9.81
C GLY A 113 -28.91 -9.46 8.90
N TYR A 114 -27.72 -9.58 9.49
CA TYR A 114 -26.42 -9.39 8.83
C TYR A 114 -25.43 -10.45 9.33
N PRO A 115 -25.56 -11.72 8.90
CA PRO A 115 -24.73 -12.83 9.40
C PRO A 115 -23.23 -12.64 9.13
N GLU A 116 -22.85 -11.86 8.12
CA GLU A 116 -21.48 -11.49 7.82
C GLU A 116 -20.78 -10.74 8.95
N LEU A 117 -21.51 -10.07 9.84
CA LEU A 117 -20.96 -9.44 11.04
C LEU A 117 -20.42 -10.49 12.01
N GLU A 118 -21.15 -11.59 12.18
CA GLU A 118 -20.70 -12.71 13.03
C GLU A 118 -19.52 -13.44 12.42
N GLU A 119 -19.58 -13.74 11.12
CA GLU A 119 -18.49 -14.40 10.40
C GLU A 119 -17.17 -13.62 10.48
N LYS A 120 -17.24 -12.27 10.45
CA LYS A 120 -16.10 -11.37 10.50
C LYS A 120 -15.83 -10.77 11.89
N ARG A 121 -16.50 -11.24 12.94
CA ARG A 121 -16.44 -10.67 14.31
C ARG A 121 -15.00 -10.39 14.77
N THR A 122 -14.15 -11.41 14.71
CA THR A 122 -12.74 -11.31 15.14
C THR A 122 -11.97 -10.26 14.34
N PHE A 123 -12.21 -10.19 13.04
CA PHE A 123 -11.58 -9.21 12.16
C PHE A 123 -12.04 -7.79 12.49
N ILE A 124 -13.35 -7.56 12.59
CA ILE A 124 -13.94 -6.24 12.85
C ILE A 124 -13.46 -5.70 14.20
N THR A 125 -13.55 -6.49 15.26
CA THR A 125 -13.13 -6.09 16.60
C THR A 125 -11.63 -5.79 16.67
N LYS A 126 -10.81 -6.55 15.95
CA LYS A 126 -9.36 -6.34 15.87
C LYS A 126 -9.02 -5.02 15.16
N VAL A 127 -9.62 -4.73 14.00
CA VAL A 127 -9.40 -3.48 13.26
C VAL A 127 -9.77 -2.26 14.10
N ILE A 128 -10.93 -2.30 14.75
CA ILE A 128 -11.40 -1.21 15.62
C ILE A 128 -10.46 -1.03 16.83
N SER A 129 -10.08 -2.12 17.50
CA SER A 129 -9.18 -2.10 18.66
C SER A 129 -7.79 -1.54 18.29
N GLU A 130 -7.23 -1.92 17.15
CA GLU A 130 -5.91 -1.45 16.70
C GLU A 130 -5.91 0.05 16.35
N GLU A 131 -6.96 0.55 15.65
CA GLU A 131 -7.04 1.97 15.33
C GLU A 131 -7.33 2.81 16.58
N GLU A 132 -8.16 2.33 17.51
CA GLU A 132 -8.39 2.95 18.81
C GLU A 132 -7.09 3.04 19.62
N ASP A 133 -6.28 1.97 19.64
CA ASP A 133 -5.00 1.90 20.35
C ASP A 133 -3.97 2.90 19.79
N LYS A 134 -3.88 2.97 18.45
CA LYS A 134 -3.03 3.94 17.75
C LYS A 134 -3.43 5.38 18.10
N PHE A 135 -4.73 5.65 18.15
CA PHE A 135 -5.22 6.98 18.48
C PHE A 135 -5.01 7.31 19.96
N ASN A 136 -5.26 6.37 20.87
CA ASN A 136 -5.05 6.57 22.31
C ASN A 136 -3.59 6.88 22.66
N LYS A 137 -2.62 6.35 21.91
CA LYS A 137 -1.20 6.69 22.09
C LYS A 137 -0.85 8.13 21.71
N THR A 138 -1.62 8.73 20.82
CA THR A 138 -1.33 10.08 20.29
C THR A 138 -2.29 11.15 20.80
N ILE A 139 -3.49 10.77 21.28
CA ILE A 139 -4.52 11.73 21.68
C ILE A 139 -4.10 12.61 22.85
N ASP A 140 -3.52 12.03 23.88
CA ASP A 140 -3.13 12.76 25.09
C ASP A 140 -2.04 13.79 24.76
N GLN A 141 -1.06 13.39 23.94
CA GLN A 141 0.00 14.29 23.47
C GLN A 141 -0.55 15.37 22.53
N GLY A 142 -1.43 15.02 21.61
CA GLY A 142 -2.06 15.98 20.70
C GLY A 142 -2.95 16.99 21.42
N LEU A 143 -3.71 16.57 22.44
CA LEU A 143 -4.51 17.45 23.28
C LEU A 143 -3.63 18.40 24.12
N SER A 144 -2.51 17.90 24.67
CA SER A 144 -1.56 18.75 25.40
C SER A 144 -1.01 19.85 24.50
N ILE A 145 -0.57 19.50 23.28
CA ILE A 145 -0.04 20.46 22.31
C ILE A 145 -1.11 21.46 21.86
N LEU A 146 -2.33 21.00 21.63
CA LEU A 146 -3.44 21.88 21.27
C LEU A 146 -3.73 22.87 22.40
N ASN A 147 -3.72 22.42 23.66
CA ASN A 147 -3.87 23.32 24.83
C ASN A 147 -2.75 24.37 24.91
N ASP A 148 -1.49 23.98 24.61
CA ASP A 148 -0.36 24.92 24.59
C ASP A 148 -0.55 25.97 23.48
N MET A 149 -0.99 25.55 22.28
CA MET A 149 -1.31 26.44 21.16
C MET A 149 -2.47 27.41 21.53
N GLU A 150 -3.51 26.92 22.17
CA GLU A 150 -4.62 27.74 22.66
C GLU A 150 -4.16 28.78 23.69
N ALA A 151 -3.30 28.40 24.63
CA ALA A 151 -2.72 29.31 25.61
C ALA A 151 -1.86 30.40 24.94
N GLU A 152 -1.12 30.03 23.90
CA GLU A 152 -0.34 30.99 23.11
C GLU A 152 -1.24 31.98 22.37
N LEU A 153 -2.30 31.51 21.70
CA LEU A 153 -3.30 32.35 21.04
C LEU A 153 -3.96 33.32 22.03
N ALA A 154 -4.37 32.81 23.19
CA ALA A 154 -4.97 33.65 24.25
C ALA A 154 -4.00 34.75 24.73
N SER A 155 -2.70 34.42 24.87
CA SER A 155 -1.67 35.39 25.26
C SER A 155 -1.46 36.51 24.23
N LYS A 156 -1.70 36.20 22.95
CA LYS A 156 -1.60 37.15 21.84
C LYS A 156 -2.90 37.91 21.55
N GLY A 157 -4.00 37.52 22.18
CA GLY A 157 -5.35 38.02 21.89
C GLY A 157 -5.88 37.58 20.54
N GLU A 158 -5.38 36.48 20.01
CA GLU A 158 -5.77 35.90 18.74
C GLU A 158 -6.79 34.79 18.94
N ASN A 159 -7.68 34.59 17.96
CA ASN A 159 -8.71 33.55 17.99
C ASN A 159 -8.72 32.69 16.71
N VAL A 160 -7.60 32.68 15.97
CA VAL A 160 -7.43 31.88 14.75
C VAL A 160 -6.17 31.04 14.88
N LEU A 161 -6.32 29.72 14.89
CA LEU A 161 -5.18 28.79 14.83
C LEU A 161 -4.59 28.79 13.43
N SER A 162 -3.27 28.93 13.31
CA SER A 162 -2.59 28.93 12.01
C SER A 162 -2.79 27.59 11.25
N GLY A 163 -2.86 27.68 9.93
CA GLY A 163 -2.95 26.48 9.08
C GLY A 163 -1.76 25.54 9.24
N ALA A 164 -0.56 26.08 9.51
CA ALA A 164 0.64 25.29 9.77
C ALA A 164 0.57 24.49 11.07
N ASP A 165 0.05 25.07 12.15
CA ASP A 165 -0.13 24.40 13.43
C ASP A 165 -1.23 23.34 13.35
N ALA A 166 -2.34 23.65 12.68
CA ALA A 166 -3.39 22.69 12.40
C ALA A 166 -2.88 21.51 11.56
N PHE A 167 -2.02 21.78 10.57
CA PHE A 167 -1.38 20.75 9.76
C PHE A 167 -0.40 19.89 10.57
N LYS A 168 0.36 20.47 11.47
CA LYS A 168 1.25 19.75 12.39
C LYS A 168 0.47 18.78 13.28
N LEU A 169 -0.67 19.19 13.83
CA LEU A 169 -1.56 18.31 14.61
C LEU A 169 -2.07 17.15 13.75
N TYR A 170 -2.44 17.42 12.49
CA TYR A 170 -2.93 16.41 11.55
C TYR A 170 -1.83 15.42 11.15
N ASP A 171 -0.68 15.90 10.69
CA ASP A 171 0.38 15.10 10.09
C ASP A 171 1.19 14.31 11.12
N THR A 172 1.57 14.97 12.22
CA THR A 172 2.46 14.40 13.23
C THR A 172 1.70 13.59 14.29
N TYR A 173 0.57 14.10 14.74
CA TYR A 173 -0.19 13.51 15.85
C TYR A 173 -1.45 12.78 15.40
N GLY A 174 -1.73 12.78 14.09
CA GLY A 174 -2.87 12.09 13.53
C GLY A 174 -4.22 12.64 14.01
N PHE A 175 -4.29 13.91 14.41
CA PHE A 175 -5.53 14.60 14.74
C PHE A 175 -6.27 14.98 13.44
N PRO A 176 -7.45 14.39 13.15
CA PRO A 176 -8.25 14.84 12.03
C PRO A 176 -8.59 16.33 12.16
N ILE A 177 -8.50 17.07 11.07
CA ILE A 177 -8.78 18.53 11.07
C ILE A 177 -10.18 18.84 11.61
N ASP A 178 -11.17 18.00 11.30
CA ASP A 178 -12.53 18.17 11.80
C ASP A 178 -12.61 18.01 13.33
N LEU A 179 -11.78 17.14 13.92
CA LEU A 179 -11.68 16.98 15.37
C LEU A 179 -11.03 18.20 16.02
N THR A 180 -9.97 18.74 15.40
CA THR A 180 -9.35 20.00 15.86
C THR A 180 -10.33 21.14 15.80
N LYS A 181 -11.11 21.27 14.71
CA LYS A 181 -12.18 22.28 14.58
C LYS A 181 -13.20 22.17 15.71
N GLU A 182 -13.75 20.97 15.94
CA GLU A 182 -14.75 20.72 16.98
C GLU A 182 -14.26 21.14 18.38
N ILE A 183 -12.99 20.85 18.70
CA ILE A 183 -12.39 21.24 19.99
C ILE A 183 -12.25 22.77 20.11
N LEU A 184 -11.79 23.41 19.05
CA LEU A 184 -11.55 24.85 19.02
C LEU A 184 -12.85 25.65 18.98
N GLU A 185 -13.89 25.18 18.27
CA GLU A 185 -15.22 25.79 18.22
C GLU A 185 -15.89 25.87 19.59
N GLU A 186 -15.67 24.87 20.47
CA GLU A 186 -16.13 24.88 21.86
C GLU A 186 -15.57 26.11 22.64
N LYS A 187 -14.43 26.66 22.17
CA LYS A 187 -13.73 27.81 22.77
C LYS A 187 -13.78 29.09 21.93
N ASN A 188 -14.63 29.13 20.88
CA ASN A 188 -14.75 30.21 19.91
C ASN A 188 -13.43 30.54 19.18
N ILE A 189 -12.59 29.54 18.92
CA ILE A 189 -11.37 29.65 18.12
C ILE A 189 -11.65 29.01 16.76
N THR A 190 -11.19 29.67 15.68
CA THR A 190 -11.30 29.18 14.30
C THR A 190 -9.95 28.70 13.78
N ILE A 191 -9.93 28.05 12.59
CA ILE A 191 -8.70 27.57 11.93
C ILE A 191 -8.52 28.31 10.62
N ASP A 192 -7.29 28.67 10.27
CA ASP A 192 -6.91 29.07 8.93
C ASP A 192 -6.93 27.86 7.98
N GLU A 193 -8.10 27.58 7.41
CA GLU A 193 -8.30 26.46 6.48
C GLU A 193 -7.51 26.63 5.17
N ALA A 194 -7.31 27.86 4.71
CA ALA A 194 -6.54 28.13 3.50
C ALA A 194 -5.07 27.77 3.70
N GLY A 195 -4.48 28.16 4.83
CA GLY A 195 -3.11 27.79 5.21
C GLY A 195 -2.96 26.27 5.44
N PHE A 196 -3.94 25.62 6.06
CA PHE A 196 -3.94 24.16 6.21
C PHE A 196 -3.93 23.44 4.86
N ASN A 197 -4.81 23.84 3.93
CA ASN A 197 -4.88 23.25 2.59
C ASN A 197 -3.60 23.49 1.79
N ALA A 198 -2.97 24.66 1.93
CA ALA A 198 -1.69 24.97 1.31
C ALA A 198 -0.57 24.03 1.83
N ALA A 199 -0.49 23.81 3.15
CA ALA A 199 0.46 22.88 3.76
C ALA A 199 0.23 21.42 3.31
N MET A 200 -1.02 20.99 3.21
CA MET A 200 -1.41 19.69 2.66
C MET A 200 -0.95 19.51 1.21
N GLU A 201 -1.14 20.52 0.37
CA GLU A 201 -0.72 20.45 -1.03
C GLU A 201 0.81 20.46 -1.17
N GLU A 202 1.50 21.26 -0.36
CA GLU A 202 2.97 21.24 -0.31
C GLU A 202 3.51 19.85 0.04
N GLN A 203 2.91 19.19 1.02
CA GLN A 203 3.29 17.82 1.38
C GLN A 203 2.99 16.83 0.23
N ARG A 204 1.83 16.95 -0.43
CA ARG A 204 1.49 16.14 -1.61
C ARG A 204 2.50 16.34 -2.74
N VAL A 205 2.89 17.59 -2.99
CA VAL A 205 3.91 17.93 -4.01
C VAL A 205 5.28 17.35 -3.61
N LYS A 206 5.70 17.46 -2.35
CA LYS A 206 6.93 16.84 -1.83
C LYS A 206 6.89 15.32 -1.98
N ALA A 207 5.79 14.68 -1.61
CA ALA A 207 5.60 13.24 -1.78
C ALA A 207 5.58 12.82 -3.26
N ARG A 208 4.97 13.62 -4.15
CA ARG A 208 4.97 13.42 -5.60
C ARG A 208 6.38 13.61 -6.19
N ASN A 209 7.12 14.62 -5.75
CA ASN A 209 8.49 14.89 -6.19
C ASN A 209 9.49 13.84 -5.67
N ALA A 210 9.29 13.30 -4.47
CA ALA A 210 10.05 12.16 -3.96
C ALA A 210 9.78 10.86 -4.75
N ARG A 211 8.61 10.77 -5.42
CA ARG A 211 8.26 9.68 -6.35
C ARG A 211 8.76 9.90 -7.78
N LYS A 212 9.52 10.97 -8.06
CA LYS A 212 10.02 11.33 -9.39
C LYS A 212 11.08 10.40 -9.98
N VAL A 213 11.04 9.11 -9.71
CA VAL A 213 11.80 8.08 -10.46
C VAL A 213 10.89 7.24 -11.37
N THR A 214 9.60 7.53 -11.44
CA THR A 214 8.70 6.92 -12.43
C THR A 214 7.79 7.98 -13.02
N ASN A 215 8.30 8.70 -14.05
CA ASN A 215 7.48 9.54 -14.91
C ASN A 215 6.56 8.65 -15.75
N TYR A 216 5.32 8.48 -15.29
CA TYR A 216 4.22 8.07 -16.13
C TYR A 216 3.08 9.06 -15.95
N MET A 217 2.78 9.83 -17.02
CA MET A 217 1.68 10.80 -17.19
C MET A 217 1.80 12.13 -16.41
N GLY A 218 2.74 12.96 -16.80
CA GLY A 218 2.73 14.42 -16.53
C GLY A 218 2.22 15.19 -17.74
N ALA A 219 1.45 16.23 -17.50
CA ALA A 219 0.69 17.02 -18.48
C ALA A 219 1.52 18.12 -19.17
N ASP A 220 2.72 17.80 -19.69
CA ASP A 220 3.41 18.66 -20.64
C ASP A 220 3.31 18.02 -22.02
N ALA A 221 3.06 18.82 -23.06
CA ALA A 221 3.08 18.35 -24.45
C ALA A 221 4.45 17.71 -24.71
N THR A 222 4.43 16.44 -25.10
CA THR A 222 5.64 15.71 -25.44
C THR A 222 5.70 15.51 -26.95
N VAL A 223 6.89 15.25 -27.48
CA VAL A 223 7.08 14.88 -28.89
C VAL A 223 6.10 13.80 -29.38
N TYR A 224 5.62 12.94 -28.47
CA TYR A 224 4.66 11.87 -28.79
C TYR A 224 3.24 12.37 -29.09
N ASP A 225 2.88 13.60 -28.72
CA ASP A 225 1.58 14.21 -29.06
C ASP A 225 1.51 14.66 -30.53
N GLU A 226 2.66 14.79 -31.22
CA GLU A 226 2.78 15.10 -32.66
C GLU A 226 2.61 13.87 -33.56
N ILE A 227 2.67 12.64 -32.99
CA ILE A 227 2.56 11.40 -33.74
C ILE A 227 1.11 11.18 -34.16
N ASP A 228 0.90 10.81 -35.45
CA ASP A 228 -0.41 10.50 -35.99
C ASP A 228 -1.21 9.56 -35.06
N PRO A 229 -2.40 9.98 -34.63
CA PRO A 229 -3.27 9.16 -33.78
C PRO A 229 -3.67 7.79 -34.39
N ALA A 230 -3.62 7.65 -35.72
CA ALA A 230 -3.95 6.41 -36.43
C ALA A 230 -2.87 5.32 -36.23
N ILE A 231 -1.64 5.69 -35.89
CA ILE A 231 -0.55 4.75 -35.63
C ILE A 231 -0.81 4.03 -34.31
N THR A 232 -0.72 2.70 -34.32
CA THR A 232 -0.86 1.83 -33.15
C THR A 232 0.23 0.78 -33.17
N SER A 233 0.50 0.16 -32.03
CA SER A 233 1.44 -0.97 -31.93
C SER A 233 0.73 -2.19 -31.33
N THR A 234 0.99 -3.37 -31.89
CA THR A 234 0.48 -4.64 -31.36
C THR A 234 1.58 -5.38 -30.62
N PHE A 235 1.32 -5.76 -29.36
CA PHE A 235 2.24 -6.60 -28.60
C PHE A 235 2.05 -8.08 -28.94
N VAL A 236 3.13 -8.72 -29.41
CA VAL A 236 3.16 -10.13 -29.85
C VAL A 236 4.19 -10.97 -29.08
N GLY A 237 4.70 -10.45 -27.96
CA GLY A 237 5.85 -11.00 -27.22
C GLY A 237 5.50 -11.89 -26.02
N TYR A 238 4.31 -12.51 -25.96
CA TYR A 238 4.02 -13.46 -24.88
C TYR A 238 4.78 -14.78 -25.05
N ASP A 239 4.89 -15.27 -26.28
CA ASP A 239 5.44 -16.59 -26.60
C ASP A 239 6.76 -16.54 -27.38
N LYS A 240 7.20 -15.36 -27.78
CA LYS A 240 8.44 -15.15 -28.55
C LYS A 240 9.21 -13.92 -28.05
N LEU A 241 10.53 -13.95 -28.23
CA LEU A 241 11.45 -12.88 -27.83
C LEU A 241 12.01 -12.11 -29.04
N THR A 242 11.69 -12.56 -30.24
CA THR A 242 12.14 -11.94 -31.49
C THR A 242 11.00 -11.86 -32.49
N ASN A 243 10.96 -10.80 -33.28
CA ASN A 243 10.12 -10.68 -34.50
C ASN A 243 10.74 -9.69 -35.47
N GLU A 244 10.27 -9.72 -36.73
CA GLU A 244 10.50 -8.66 -37.69
C GLU A 244 9.32 -7.72 -37.73
N SER A 245 9.57 -6.42 -37.87
CA SER A 245 8.55 -5.38 -37.87
C SER A 245 9.02 -4.17 -38.67
N GLU A 246 8.08 -3.39 -39.20
CA GLU A 246 8.38 -2.13 -39.88
C GLU A 246 8.48 -0.97 -38.88
N ILE A 247 9.49 -0.13 -39.06
CA ILE A 247 9.63 1.12 -38.28
C ILE A 247 8.62 2.13 -38.80
N THR A 248 7.62 2.46 -37.97
CA THR A 248 6.55 3.39 -38.35
C THR A 248 6.82 4.82 -37.92
N VAL A 249 7.54 5.05 -36.80
CA VAL A 249 7.91 6.38 -36.33
C VAL A 249 9.27 6.34 -35.63
N LEU A 250 10.04 7.38 -35.85
CA LEU A 250 11.26 7.68 -35.07
C LEU A 250 11.13 9.07 -34.45
N THR A 251 11.60 9.21 -33.23
CA THR A 251 11.69 10.53 -32.57
C THR A 251 13.06 10.70 -31.91
N THR A 252 13.53 11.93 -31.81
CA THR A 252 14.51 12.34 -30.80
C THR A 252 13.77 12.65 -29.49
N GLU A 253 14.44 13.28 -28.52
CA GLU A 253 13.78 13.79 -27.31
C GLU A 253 12.88 15.01 -27.58
N GLU A 254 13.10 15.71 -28.70
CA GLU A 254 12.50 16.99 -29.02
C GLU A 254 11.53 16.97 -30.21
N GLU A 255 11.77 16.11 -31.23
CA GLU A 255 11.01 16.12 -32.49
C GLU A 255 10.84 14.73 -33.11
N VAL A 256 9.83 14.59 -33.97
CA VAL A 256 9.64 13.43 -34.86
C VAL A 256 10.59 13.57 -36.04
N VAL A 257 11.34 12.48 -36.35
CA VAL A 257 12.38 12.50 -37.40
C VAL A 257 12.20 11.35 -38.35
N ASP A 258 12.77 11.50 -39.57
CA ASP A 258 12.76 10.43 -40.59
C ASP A 258 13.87 9.40 -40.37
N ALA A 259 14.92 9.73 -39.62
CA ALA A 259 16.06 8.86 -39.38
C ALA A 259 16.74 9.16 -38.03
N LEU A 260 17.33 8.15 -37.40
CA LEU A 260 18.26 8.25 -36.26
C LEU A 260 19.64 7.78 -36.66
N SER A 261 20.68 8.49 -36.26
CA SER A 261 22.09 8.20 -36.53
C SER A 261 22.83 7.75 -35.27
N GLU A 262 23.98 7.15 -35.41
CA GLU A 262 24.83 6.71 -34.31
C GLU A 262 25.07 7.82 -33.29
N GLY A 263 24.78 7.52 -32.02
CA GLY A 263 24.85 8.44 -30.89
C GLY A 263 23.54 9.14 -30.55
N ASP A 264 22.54 9.12 -31.45
CA ASP A 264 21.24 9.75 -31.19
C ASP A 264 20.47 8.98 -30.12
N LYS A 265 19.87 9.72 -29.18
CA LYS A 265 18.87 9.21 -28.25
C LYS A 265 17.48 9.49 -28.79
N GLY A 266 16.60 8.50 -28.67
CA GLY A 266 15.26 8.68 -29.18
C GLY A 266 14.34 7.51 -28.89
N THR A 267 13.25 7.47 -29.66
CA THR A 267 12.24 6.42 -29.53
C THR A 267 11.94 5.83 -30.90
N VAL A 268 11.94 4.51 -30.96
CA VAL A 268 11.52 3.72 -32.12
C VAL A 268 10.12 3.19 -31.87
N ILE A 269 9.19 3.41 -32.79
CA ILE A 269 7.83 2.84 -32.78
C ILE A 269 7.66 1.95 -34.01
N VAL A 270 7.07 0.78 -33.78
CA VAL A 270 6.83 -0.25 -34.82
C VAL A 270 5.37 -0.69 -34.77
N ASP A 271 4.88 -1.33 -35.81
CA ASP A 271 3.52 -1.88 -35.90
C ASP A 271 3.32 -3.11 -35.00
N GLU A 272 4.28 -4.06 -34.98
CA GLU A 272 4.26 -5.22 -34.10
C GLU A 272 5.54 -5.32 -33.27
N THR A 273 5.42 -5.52 -31.96
CA THR A 273 6.58 -5.64 -31.08
C THR A 273 6.50 -6.80 -30.11
N VAL A 274 7.67 -7.41 -29.85
CA VAL A 274 7.88 -8.41 -28.80
C VAL A 274 8.24 -7.77 -27.45
N PHE A 275 8.48 -6.46 -27.40
CA PHE A 275 8.84 -5.74 -26.17
C PHE A 275 7.60 -5.39 -25.35
N TYR A 276 7.54 -5.88 -24.12
CA TYR A 276 6.50 -5.52 -23.17
C TYR A 276 6.70 -4.08 -22.70
N ALA A 277 5.69 -3.25 -22.85
CA ALA A 277 5.72 -1.88 -22.36
C ALA A 277 5.38 -1.82 -20.86
N THR A 278 6.02 -0.91 -20.11
CA THR A 278 5.74 -0.66 -18.69
C THR A 278 4.23 -0.51 -18.45
N MET A 279 3.64 -1.45 -17.75
CA MET A 279 2.20 -1.46 -17.43
C MET A 279 1.90 -2.43 -16.29
N GLY A 280 0.87 -2.14 -15.48
CA GLY A 280 0.41 -3.03 -14.42
C GLY A 280 1.44 -3.29 -13.31
N GLY A 281 2.43 -2.40 -13.15
CA GLY A 281 3.50 -2.56 -12.18
C GLY A 281 4.71 -3.35 -12.68
N GLN A 282 4.65 -3.96 -13.88
CA GLN A 282 5.80 -4.60 -14.50
C GLN A 282 6.60 -3.55 -15.30
N GLU A 283 7.92 -3.54 -15.14
CA GLU A 283 8.84 -2.70 -15.89
C GLU A 283 8.94 -3.16 -17.35
N GLY A 284 9.17 -2.20 -18.26
CA GLY A 284 9.29 -2.45 -19.69
C GLY A 284 10.56 -3.20 -20.06
N ASP A 285 10.47 -4.01 -21.10
CA ASP A 285 11.61 -4.79 -21.59
C ASP A 285 12.74 -3.93 -22.11
N LYS A 286 13.93 -4.53 -22.10
CA LYS A 286 15.17 -4.05 -22.69
C LYS A 286 15.64 -5.02 -23.78
N GLY A 287 16.45 -4.52 -24.70
CA GLY A 287 16.97 -5.34 -25.77
C GLY A 287 17.59 -4.53 -26.89
N VAL A 288 17.48 -5.05 -28.11
CA VAL A 288 18.10 -4.44 -29.30
C VAL A 288 17.13 -4.47 -30.46
N ILE A 289 17.13 -3.42 -31.28
CA ILE A 289 16.44 -3.32 -32.55
C ILE A 289 17.52 -3.20 -33.62
N LYS A 290 17.48 -4.06 -34.64
CA LYS A 290 18.48 -4.13 -35.71
C LYS A 290 17.83 -3.95 -37.06
N THR A 291 18.45 -3.14 -37.91
CA THR A 291 18.18 -3.07 -39.35
C THR A 291 19.40 -3.53 -40.12
N SER A 292 19.33 -3.56 -41.47
CA SER A 292 20.50 -3.83 -42.30
C SER A 292 21.63 -2.80 -42.13
N GLU A 293 21.31 -1.57 -41.71
CA GLU A 293 22.24 -0.44 -41.68
C GLU A 293 22.54 0.07 -40.25
N GLY A 294 21.84 -0.44 -39.21
CA GLY A 294 22.01 0.09 -37.86
C GLY A 294 21.53 -0.79 -36.73
N GLU A 295 21.95 -0.42 -35.53
CA GLU A 295 21.60 -1.08 -34.27
C GLU A 295 21.20 -0.05 -33.23
N PHE A 296 20.01 -0.23 -32.63
CA PHE A 296 19.46 0.61 -31.57
C PHE A 296 19.33 -0.20 -30.28
N THR A 297 19.93 0.28 -29.20
CA THR A 297 19.81 -0.34 -27.87
C THR A 297 18.60 0.21 -27.15
N VAL A 298 17.65 -0.66 -26.83
CA VAL A 298 16.43 -0.33 -26.06
C VAL A 298 16.76 -0.38 -24.58
N GLU A 299 16.68 0.78 -23.93
CA GLU A 299 16.90 0.96 -22.48
C GLU A 299 15.63 0.77 -21.67
N THR A 300 14.48 1.12 -22.24
CA THR A 300 13.14 0.88 -21.66
C THR A 300 12.08 0.88 -22.76
N THR A 301 10.96 0.23 -22.46
CA THR A 301 9.79 0.20 -23.35
C THR A 301 8.60 0.79 -22.62
N ILE A 302 7.95 1.78 -23.23
CA ILE A 302 6.88 2.56 -22.62
C ILE A 302 5.57 2.49 -23.42
N LYS A 303 4.43 2.58 -22.72
CA LYS A 303 3.14 2.70 -23.37
C LYS A 303 2.81 4.16 -23.62
N LEU A 304 2.51 4.51 -24.85
CA LEU A 304 2.13 5.85 -25.29
C LEU A 304 0.62 5.96 -25.49
N LYS A 305 0.11 7.21 -25.59
CA LYS A 305 -1.30 7.46 -25.90
C LYS A 305 -1.69 6.87 -27.26
N GLY A 306 -2.96 6.44 -27.40
CA GLY A 306 -3.47 5.88 -28.65
C GLY A 306 -3.00 4.45 -28.97
N GLY A 307 -2.53 3.69 -27.97
CA GLY A 307 -2.14 2.29 -28.17
C GLY A 307 -0.76 2.07 -28.81
N LYS A 308 0.08 3.11 -28.84
CA LYS A 308 1.46 3.01 -29.34
C LYS A 308 2.38 2.44 -28.25
N ILE A 309 3.44 1.75 -28.68
CA ILE A 309 4.52 1.26 -27.84
C ILE A 309 5.82 1.91 -28.29
N GLY A 310 6.45 2.69 -27.41
CA GLY A 310 7.71 3.37 -27.67
C GLY A 310 8.90 2.62 -27.08
N HIS A 311 9.89 2.32 -27.92
CA HIS A 311 11.15 1.72 -27.50
C HIS A 311 12.17 2.84 -27.33
N VAL A 312 12.41 3.25 -26.08
CA VAL A 312 13.29 4.37 -25.75
C VAL A 312 14.71 3.87 -25.55
N GLY A 313 15.67 4.55 -26.16
CA GLY A 313 17.06 4.14 -26.07
C GLY A 313 18.01 4.99 -26.90
N THR A 314 19.11 4.37 -27.33
CA THR A 314 20.20 5.04 -28.04
C THR A 314 20.60 4.27 -29.30
N MET A 315 20.82 4.99 -30.38
CA MET A 315 21.39 4.43 -31.61
C MET A 315 22.86 4.12 -31.41
N THR A 316 23.21 2.83 -31.35
CA THR A 316 24.57 2.39 -30.96
C THR A 316 25.48 2.16 -32.15
N LYS A 317 24.92 1.93 -33.33
CA LYS A 317 25.69 1.75 -34.59
C LYS A 317 24.86 2.18 -35.79
N GLY A 318 25.52 2.85 -36.76
CA GLY A 318 24.98 3.15 -38.06
C GLY A 318 23.77 4.07 -38.06
N MET A 319 22.72 3.72 -38.81
CA MET A 319 21.52 4.56 -38.99
C MET A 319 20.26 3.69 -39.16
N MET A 320 19.12 4.23 -38.73
CA MET A 320 17.78 3.69 -38.99
C MET A 320 16.86 4.74 -39.59
N LYS A 321 15.93 4.32 -40.43
CA LYS A 321 14.95 5.18 -41.10
C LYS A 321 13.54 4.66 -40.91
N VAL A 322 12.56 5.56 -40.99
CA VAL A 322 11.14 5.20 -41.09
C VAL A 322 10.94 4.35 -42.37
N GLY A 323 10.20 3.26 -42.27
CA GLY A 323 9.97 2.28 -43.31
C GLY A 323 11.01 1.15 -43.39
N ASP A 324 12.10 1.20 -42.60
CA ASP A 324 13.03 0.09 -42.50
C ASP A 324 12.38 -1.14 -41.87
N THR A 325 12.71 -2.33 -42.37
CA THR A 325 12.40 -3.58 -41.66
C THR A 325 13.44 -3.80 -40.57
N ALA A 326 12.95 -3.92 -39.34
CA ALA A 326 13.76 -4.10 -38.15
C ALA A 326 13.55 -5.47 -37.51
N THR A 327 14.62 -6.12 -37.09
CA THR A 327 14.58 -7.30 -36.21
C THR A 327 14.57 -6.82 -34.75
N MET A 328 13.49 -7.15 -34.05
CA MET A 328 13.28 -6.85 -32.66
C MET A 328 13.81 -8.00 -31.79
N GLU A 329 14.71 -7.74 -30.85
CA GLU A 329 15.32 -8.76 -29.98
C GLU A 329 15.22 -8.33 -28.50
N VAL A 330 14.31 -8.92 -27.74
CA VAL A 330 14.20 -8.71 -26.29
C VAL A 330 15.35 -9.43 -25.59
N SER A 331 15.93 -8.79 -24.56
CA SER A 331 16.94 -9.44 -23.70
C SER A 331 16.34 -10.65 -22.97
N PRO A 332 16.77 -11.91 -23.30
CA PRO A 332 16.16 -13.11 -22.73
C PRO A 332 16.34 -13.18 -21.20
N ALA A 333 17.51 -12.77 -20.69
CA ALA A 333 17.78 -12.79 -19.26
C ALA A 333 16.91 -11.78 -18.48
N TYR A 334 16.79 -10.55 -19.02
CA TYR A 334 15.97 -9.51 -18.42
C TYR A 334 14.49 -9.92 -18.33
N ARG A 335 13.92 -10.40 -19.44
CA ARG A 335 12.55 -10.91 -19.51
C ARG A 335 12.34 -12.10 -18.58
N ALA A 336 13.25 -13.07 -18.56
CA ALA A 336 13.12 -14.26 -17.74
C ALA A 336 13.11 -13.92 -16.23
N ASP A 337 14.01 -13.05 -15.78
CA ASP A 337 14.08 -12.65 -14.37
C ASP A 337 12.86 -11.80 -13.97
N THR A 338 12.38 -10.90 -14.85
CA THR A 338 11.11 -10.18 -14.66
C THR A 338 9.91 -11.13 -14.56
N CYS A 339 9.80 -12.14 -15.43
CA CYS A 339 8.73 -13.14 -15.39
C CYS A 339 8.71 -13.93 -14.06
N LYS A 340 9.89 -14.28 -13.51
CA LYS A 340 10.00 -14.96 -12.21
C LYS A 340 9.41 -14.10 -11.10
N ASN A 341 9.84 -12.84 -11.02
CA ASN A 341 9.35 -11.89 -10.02
C ASN A 341 7.85 -11.60 -10.17
N HIS A 342 7.34 -11.49 -11.41
CA HIS A 342 5.92 -11.25 -11.64
C HIS A 342 5.07 -12.46 -11.23
N SER A 343 5.47 -13.67 -11.62
CA SER A 343 4.73 -14.88 -11.24
C SER A 343 4.80 -15.12 -9.72
N ALA A 344 5.94 -14.84 -9.08
CA ALA A 344 6.07 -14.89 -7.62
C ALA A 344 5.14 -13.88 -6.91
N THR A 345 4.86 -12.73 -7.54
CA THR A 345 3.91 -11.74 -6.99
C THR A 345 2.50 -12.30 -6.88
N HIS A 346 2.02 -13.08 -7.86
CA HIS A 346 0.72 -13.75 -7.81
C HIS A 346 0.67 -14.82 -6.69
N LEU A 347 1.75 -15.62 -6.56
CA LEU A 347 1.86 -16.57 -5.45
C LEU A 347 1.86 -15.86 -4.09
N LEU A 348 2.60 -14.76 -3.97
CA LEU A 348 2.67 -13.94 -2.76
C LEU A 348 1.30 -13.35 -2.38
N GLN A 349 0.57 -12.78 -3.33
CA GLN A 349 -0.76 -12.22 -3.08
C GLN A 349 -1.70 -13.30 -2.52
N LYS A 350 -1.74 -14.48 -3.12
CA LYS A 350 -2.58 -15.57 -2.64
C LYS A 350 -2.12 -16.10 -1.28
N ALA A 351 -0.81 -16.25 -1.04
CA ALA A 351 -0.26 -16.67 0.24
C ALA A 351 -0.61 -15.67 1.36
N LEU A 352 -0.50 -14.36 1.10
CA LEU A 352 -0.90 -13.31 2.03
C LEU A 352 -2.39 -13.41 2.40
N ARG A 353 -3.27 -13.59 1.42
CA ARG A 353 -4.71 -13.82 1.68
C ARG A 353 -4.96 -15.08 2.50
N THR A 354 -4.23 -16.14 2.23
CA THR A 354 -4.36 -17.41 2.97
C THR A 354 -3.95 -17.25 4.43
N VAL A 355 -2.90 -16.48 4.73
CA VAL A 355 -2.37 -16.33 6.10
C VAL A 355 -3.07 -15.22 6.87
N LEU A 356 -3.36 -14.07 6.23
CA LEU A 356 -3.86 -12.87 6.89
C LEU A 356 -5.38 -12.70 6.73
N GLY A 357 -5.97 -13.28 5.69
CA GLY A 357 -7.42 -13.20 5.40
C GLY A 357 -7.77 -12.41 4.14
N ASP A 358 -9.06 -12.45 3.80
CA ASP A 358 -9.59 -11.92 2.53
C ASP A 358 -9.57 -10.40 2.39
N HIS A 359 -9.30 -9.66 3.48
CA HIS A 359 -9.12 -8.21 3.45
C HIS A 359 -7.83 -7.76 2.76
N VAL A 360 -6.92 -8.69 2.47
CA VAL A 360 -5.69 -8.40 1.73
C VAL A 360 -6.05 -8.12 0.28
N GLU A 361 -5.87 -6.86 -0.13
CA GLU A 361 -6.07 -6.36 -1.49
C GLU A 361 -4.80 -5.65 -1.96
N GLN A 362 -4.46 -5.81 -3.22
CA GLN A 362 -3.36 -5.06 -3.83
C GLN A 362 -3.66 -3.55 -3.83
N LYS A 363 -2.70 -2.76 -3.37
CA LYS A 363 -2.72 -1.28 -3.45
C LYS A 363 -1.62 -0.74 -4.37
N GLY A 364 -0.64 -1.55 -4.69
CA GLY A 364 0.42 -1.26 -5.63
C GLY A 364 1.28 -2.49 -5.88
N SER A 365 1.91 -2.52 -7.02
CA SER A 365 2.89 -3.55 -7.39
C SER A 365 4.00 -2.92 -8.21
N TYR A 366 5.20 -3.45 -8.08
CA TYR A 366 6.33 -3.13 -8.93
C TYR A 366 7.20 -4.36 -9.11
N VAL A 367 7.53 -4.66 -10.36
CA VAL A 367 8.26 -5.86 -10.73
C VAL A 367 9.31 -5.49 -11.75
N ASP A 368 10.56 -5.76 -11.46
CA ASP A 368 11.73 -5.66 -12.33
C ASP A 368 12.56 -6.96 -12.29
N PRO A 369 13.68 -7.09 -12.99
CA PRO A 369 14.53 -8.30 -12.93
C PRO A 369 15.15 -8.57 -11.57
N ASP A 370 15.38 -7.52 -10.77
CA ASP A 370 16.13 -7.61 -9.53
C ASP A 370 15.24 -7.99 -8.35
N ARG A 371 13.99 -7.51 -8.33
CA ARG A 371 13.06 -7.69 -7.20
C ARG A 371 11.60 -7.55 -7.58
N LEU A 372 10.75 -7.94 -6.66
CA LEU A 372 9.34 -7.57 -6.65
C LEU A 372 9.01 -6.75 -5.40
N ARG A 373 8.03 -5.86 -5.54
CA ARG A 373 7.44 -5.08 -4.46
C ARG A 373 5.93 -5.20 -4.53
N PHE A 374 5.32 -5.51 -3.40
CA PHE A 374 3.87 -5.68 -3.30
C PHE A 374 3.32 -4.86 -2.14
N ASP A 375 2.44 -3.91 -2.44
CA ASP A 375 1.76 -3.06 -1.47
C ASP A 375 0.34 -3.59 -1.29
N PHE A 376 -0.08 -3.86 -0.05
CA PHE A 376 -1.36 -4.49 0.24
C PHE A 376 -2.03 -3.92 1.49
N THR A 377 -3.35 -4.08 1.58
CA THR A 377 -4.12 -3.68 2.76
C THR A 377 -3.87 -4.61 3.92
N HIS A 378 -3.35 -4.06 5.01
CA HIS A 378 -3.28 -4.72 6.31
C HIS A 378 -3.08 -3.69 7.42
N PHE A 379 -3.69 -3.93 8.58
CA PHE A 379 -3.83 -2.93 9.65
C PHE A 379 -2.66 -2.92 10.66
N GLN A 380 -1.79 -3.94 10.66
CA GLN A 380 -0.67 -4.08 11.60
C GLN A 380 0.59 -4.60 10.88
N SER A 381 1.74 -4.58 11.57
CA SER A 381 2.95 -5.26 11.09
C SER A 381 2.74 -6.77 11.13
N MET A 382 3.27 -7.47 10.14
CA MET A 382 3.27 -8.93 10.15
C MET A 382 4.25 -9.45 11.20
N THR A 383 3.87 -10.54 11.85
CA THR A 383 4.77 -11.26 12.75
C THR A 383 5.82 -12.08 11.97
N ALA A 384 6.90 -12.44 12.63
CA ALA A 384 7.93 -13.31 12.02
C ALA A 384 7.34 -14.66 11.58
N GLU A 385 6.38 -15.21 12.34
CA GLU A 385 5.68 -16.44 12.01
C GLU A 385 4.77 -16.29 10.79
N GLU A 386 4.04 -15.17 10.67
CA GLU A 386 3.19 -14.88 9.51
C GLU A 386 4.05 -14.72 8.25
N LEU A 387 5.15 -13.96 8.33
CA LEU A 387 6.11 -13.80 7.21
C LEU A 387 6.69 -15.14 6.77
N LYS A 388 7.15 -15.95 7.74
CA LYS A 388 7.67 -17.28 7.48
C LYS A 388 6.64 -18.17 6.78
N LYS A 389 5.39 -18.17 7.25
CA LYS A 389 4.30 -18.96 6.69
C LYS A 389 3.96 -18.56 5.26
N VAL A 390 3.94 -17.26 4.97
CA VAL A 390 3.75 -16.75 3.61
C VAL A 390 4.89 -17.20 2.69
N GLU A 391 6.13 -17.05 3.13
CA GLU A 391 7.31 -17.47 2.38
C GLU A 391 7.32 -18.98 2.12
N ASP A 392 6.95 -19.79 3.11
CA ASP A 392 6.87 -21.25 2.99
C ASP A 392 5.81 -21.66 1.97
N ILE A 393 4.60 -21.07 2.01
CA ILE A 393 3.54 -21.34 1.02
C ILE A 393 4.01 -21.01 -0.39
N VAL A 394 4.66 -19.87 -0.60
CA VAL A 394 5.15 -19.49 -1.93
C VAL A 394 6.20 -20.49 -2.43
N ASN A 395 7.17 -20.86 -1.59
CA ASN A 395 8.21 -21.83 -1.96
C ASN A 395 7.63 -23.24 -2.17
N GLU A 396 6.62 -23.66 -1.42
CA GLU A 396 5.89 -24.91 -1.64
C GLU A 396 5.28 -24.95 -3.04
N LYS A 397 4.58 -23.87 -3.46
CA LYS A 397 3.99 -23.77 -4.80
C LYS A 397 5.03 -23.71 -5.92
N ILE A 398 6.23 -23.23 -5.64
CA ILE A 398 7.36 -23.28 -6.57
C ILE A 398 7.83 -24.74 -6.74
N VAL A 399 7.98 -25.49 -5.64
CA VAL A 399 8.43 -26.89 -5.63
C VAL A 399 7.40 -27.82 -6.28
N GLU A 400 6.10 -27.53 -6.14
CA GLU A 400 5.02 -28.29 -6.80
C GLU A 400 5.08 -28.25 -8.32
N ALA A 401 5.86 -27.33 -8.92
CA ALA A 401 6.07 -27.22 -10.36
C ALA A 401 4.77 -27.08 -11.16
N ILE A 402 3.90 -26.16 -10.74
CA ILE A 402 2.57 -25.95 -11.29
C ILE A 402 2.67 -25.25 -12.66
N PRO A 403 2.00 -25.75 -13.72
CA PRO A 403 1.87 -25.01 -14.98
C PRO A 403 1.18 -23.66 -14.79
N VAL A 404 1.71 -22.62 -15.44
CA VAL A 404 1.10 -21.29 -15.46
C VAL A 404 0.38 -21.10 -16.78
N GLU A 405 -0.95 -21.16 -16.74
CA GLU A 405 -1.78 -21.05 -17.93
C GLU A 405 -2.34 -19.64 -18.09
N THR A 406 -2.47 -19.21 -19.34
CA THR A 406 -3.12 -17.97 -19.68
C THR A 406 -4.36 -18.24 -20.51
N LYS A 407 -5.50 -17.63 -20.13
CA LYS A 407 -6.77 -17.77 -20.84
C LYS A 407 -7.33 -16.39 -21.16
N ILE A 408 -7.76 -16.19 -22.41
CA ILE A 408 -8.49 -14.99 -22.82
C ILE A 408 -9.98 -15.34 -22.79
N MET A 409 -10.77 -14.57 -22.06
CA MET A 409 -12.20 -14.81 -21.88
C MET A 409 -12.95 -13.50 -21.63
N THR A 410 -14.26 -13.53 -21.67
CA THR A 410 -15.09 -12.38 -21.30
C THR A 410 -15.00 -12.10 -19.80
N ILE A 411 -15.28 -10.84 -19.41
CA ILE A 411 -15.29 -10.47 -17.98
C ILE A 411 -16.28 -11.33 -17.17
N GLU A 412 -17.43 -11.67 -17.77
CA GLU A 412 -18.46 -12.49 -17.10
C GLU A 412 -17.98 -13.93 -16.86
N GLU A 413 -17.31 -14.53 -17.84
CA GLU A 413 -16.71 -15.84 -17.70
C GLU A 413 -15.59 -15.81 -16.64
N ALA A 414 -14.71 -14.81 -16.70
CA ALA A 414 -13.61 -14.67 -15.76
C ALA A 414 -14.10 -14.53 -14.30
N LYS A 415 -15.15 -13.76 -14.06
CA LYS A 415 -15.79 -13.67 -12.73
C LYS A 415 -16.35 -15.00 -12.25
N LYS A 416 -16.92 -15.81 -13.14
CA LYS A 416 -17.47 -17.15 -12.78
C LYS A 416 -16.35 -18.13 -12.37
N THR A 417 -15.12 -17.95 -12.85
CA THR A 417 -13.97 -18.77 -12.44
C THR A 417 -13.41 -18.39 -11.06
N GLY A 418 -13.93 -17.33 -10.44
CA GLY A 418 -13.40 -16.78 -9.20
C GLY A 418 -12.12 -15.96 -9.38
N ALA A 419 -11.77 -15.58 -10.62
CA ALA A 419 -10.59 -14.80 -10.90
C ALA A 419 -10.69 -13.38 -10.30
N MET A 420 -9.61 -12.96 -9.63
CA MET A 420 -9.54 -11.63 -9.02
C MET A 420 -9.21 -10.57 -10.05
N ALA A 421 -9.98 -9.48 -10.03
CA ALA A 421 -9.73 -8.26 -10.79
C ALA A 421 -9.18 -7.17 -9.87
N LEU A 422 -8.27 -6.34 -10.37
CA LEU A 422 -7.82 -5.16 -9.63
C LEU A 422 -8.95 -4.12 -9.54
N PHE A 423 -9.20 -3.61 -8.34
CA PHE A 423 -10.22 -2.58 -8.13
C PHE A 423 -9.82 -1.26 -8.80
N GLY A 424 -10.72 -0.73 -9.64
CA GLY A 424 -10.57 0.60 -10.27
C GLY A 424 -10.01 0.59 -11.68
N GLU A 425 -9.58 -0.53 -12.23
CA GLU A 425 -9.20 -0.63 -13.63
C GLU A 425 -10.42 -0.80 -14.55
N LYS A 426 -10.38 -0.13 -15.70
CA LYS A 426 -11.38 -0.30 -16.76
C LYS A 426 -10.90 -1.40 -17.70
N TYR A 427 -11.56 -2.53 -17.67
CA TYR A 427 -11.28 -3.65 -18.55
C TYR A 427 -12.14 -3.54 -19.83
N GLY A 428 -11.58 -4.00 -20.98
CA GLY A 428 -12.32 -4.16 -22.22
C GLY A 428 -13.34 -5.32 -22.15
N GLU A 429 -13.96 -5.67 -23.27
CA GLU A 429 -14.93 -6.79 -23.34
C GLU A 429 -14.29 -8.14 -23.03
N SER A 430 -13.01 -8.33 -23.33
CA SER A 430 -12.24 -9.53 -23.03
C SER A 430 -11.05 -9.20 -22.12
N VAL A 431 -10.72 -10.14 -21.25
CA VAL A 431 -9.62 -10.04 -20.26
C VAL A 431 -8.72 -11.25 -20.35
N ARG A 432 -7.43 -11.02 -20.06
CA ARG A 432 -6.43 -12.07 -19.94
C ARG A 432 -6.37 -12.49 -18.47
N VAL A 433 -6.62 -13.77 -18.20
CA VAL A 433 -6.57 -14.39 -16.87
C VAL A 433 -5.36 -15.30 -16.81
N VAL A 434 -4.50 -15.07 -15.83
CA VAL A 434 -3.37 -15.94 -15.49
C VAL A 434 -3.82 -16.90 -14.40
N CYS A 435 -3.68 -18.19 -14.66
CA CYS A 435 -4.08 -19.27 -13.77
C CYS A 435 -2.85 -20.07 -13.33
N ILE A 436 -2.67 -20.22 -12.03
CA ILE A 436 -1.71 -21.12 -11.40
C ILE A 436 -2.54 -22.18 -10.69
N ASP A 437 -3.01 -23.17 -11.47
CA ASP A 437 -3.99 -24.16 -11.06
C ASP A 437 -5.22 -23.51 -10.38
N ASP A 438 -5.76 -24.11 -9.32
CA ASP A 438 -6.80 -23.51 -8.47
C ASP A 438 -6.24 -22.61 -7.37
N PHE A 439 -4.92 -22.52 -7.24
CA PHE A 439 -4.28 -21.71 -6.20
C PHE A 439 -4.44 -20.20 -6.45
N SER A 440 -4.14 -19.71 -7.67
CA SER A 440 -4.29 -18.29 -8.02
C SER A 440 -4.87 -18.13 -9.41
N LYS A 441 -5.91 -17.28 -9.53
CA LYS A 441 -6.52 -16.87 -10.80
C LYS A 441 -6.72 -15.36 -10.77
N GLU A 442 -6.00 -14.63 -11.63
CA GLU A 442 -5.98 -13.16 -11.59
C GLU A 442 -6.00 -12.55 -12.99
N PHE A 443 -6.66 -11.40 -13.11
CA PHE A 443 -6.60 -10.59 -14.33
C PHE A 443 -5.22 -9.98 -14.43
N CYS A 444 -4.45 -10.39 -15.43
CA CYS A 444 -3.08 -9.90 -15.60
C CYS A 444 -2.66 -9.85 -17.06
N GLY A 445 -2.20 -8.66 -17.50
CA GLY A 445 -1.63 -8.44 -18.83
C GLY A 445 -0.12 -8.64 -18.92
N GLY A 446 0.54 -8.97 -17.82
CA GLY A 446 2.00 -9.09 -17.75
C GLY A 446 2.56 -10.40 -18.32
N THR A 447 3.88 -10.51 -18.31
CA THR A 447 4.60 -11.70 -18.74
C THR A 447 4.94 -12.61 -17.56
N HIS A 448 4.84 -13.93 -17.75
CA HIS A 448 4.96 -14.92 -16.69
C HIS A 448 5.86 -16.08 -17.09
N VAL A 449 6.31 -16.85 -16.09
CA VAL A 449 6.96 -18.14 -16.31
C VAL A 449 5.94 -19.17 -16.82
N ALA A 450 6.39 -20.14 -17.57
CA ALA A 450 5.53 -21.24 -18.03
C ALA A 450 5.19 -22.26 -16.91
N ASN A 451 6.02 -22.31 -15.86
CA ASN A 451 5.87 -23.23 -14.73
C ASN A 451 6.44 -22.57 -13.47
N THR A 452 5.79 -22.76 -12.33
CA THR A 452 6.24 -22.17 -11.05
C THR A 452 7.66 -22.60 -10.65
N ALA A 453 8.12 -23.80 -11.02
CA ALA A 453 9.49 -24.25 -10.80
C ALA A 453 10.55 -23.34 -11.45
N ASN A 454 10.20 -22.59 -12.51
CA ASN A 454 11.11 -21.64 -13.14
C ASN A 454 11.44 -20.43 -12.25
N ILE A 455 10.63 -20.15 -11.21
CA ILE A 455 10.91 -19.12 -10.19
C ILE A 455 12.10 -19.51 -9.32
N ARG A 456 12.30 -20.82 -9.11
CA ARG A 456 13.35 -21.50 -8.33
C ARG A 456 13.28 -21.26 -6.85
N LEU A 457 13.60 -20.05 -6.37
CA LEU A 457 13.62 -19.65 -4.96
C LEU A 457 12.87 -18.36 -4.77
N PHE A 458 12.25 -18.20 -3.60
CA PHE A 458 11.60 -16.97 -3.19
C PHE A 458 12.01 -16.59 -1.77
N LYS A 459 12.34 -15.30 -1.54
CA LYS A 459 12.73 -14.77 -0.23
C LYS A 459 12.13 -13.41 0.01
N ILE A 460 11.40 -13.25 1.11
CA ILE A 460 10.97 -11.94 1.62
C ILE A 460 12.18 -11.27 2.30
N ILE A 461 12.53 -10.05 1.87
CA ILE A 461 13.67 -9.30 2.42
C ILE A 461 13.22 -8.17 3.35
N SER A 462 12.02 -7.63 3.16
CA SER A 462 11.49 -6.58 4.04
C SER A 462 9.97 -6.60 4.10
N GLU A 463 9.43 -6.13 5.23
CA GLU A 463 8.02 -5.82 5.43
C GLU A 463 7.91 -4.52 6.22
N ALA A 464 7.19 -3.52 5.69
CA ALA A 464 7.07 -2.20 6.31
C ALA A 464 5.72 -1.53 6.05
N GLY A 465 5.33 -0.58 6.91
CA GLY A 465 4.19 0.31 6.66
C GLY A 465 4.56 1.43 5.70
N VAL A 466 3.74 1.68 4.68
CA VAL A 466 3.95 2.78 3.72
C VAL A 466 2.86 3.84 3.77
N ALA A 467 1.69 3.46 4.24
CA ALA A 467 0.57 4.37 4.52
C ALA A 467 -0.33 3.76 5.60
N ALA A 468 -1.28 4.54 6.12
CA ALA A 468 -2.26 4.01 7.06
C ALA A 468 -3.05 2.85 6.43
N GLY A 469 -3.00 1.68 7.06
CA GLY A 469 -3.66 0.47 6.57
C GLY A 469 -3.03 -0.16 5.31
N VAL A 470 -1.83 0.26 4.90
CA VAL A 470 -1.11 -0.31 3.76
C VAL A 470 0.28 -0.76 4.19
N ARG A 471 0.57 -2.03 3.92
CA ARG A 471 1.87 -2.67 4.15
C ARG A 471 2.56 -2.93 2.82
N ARG A 472 3.87 -2.96 2.84
CA ARG A 472 4.74 -3.26 1.70
C ARG A 472 5.61 -4.45 2.01
N ILE A 473 5.64 -5.40 1.10
CA ILE A 473 6.64 -6.46 1.06
C ILE A 473 7.57 -6.22 -0.13
N GLU A 474 8.88 -6.39 0.09
CA GLU A 474 9.87 -6.56 -0.97
C GLU A 474 10.43 -7.98 -0.89
N ALA A 475 10.56 -8.62 -2.04
CA ALA A 475 11.05 -10.00 -2.14
C ALA A 475 11.92 -10.20 -3.38
N LEU A 476 12.70 -11.26 -3.33
CA LEU A 476 13.64 -11.67 -4.36
C LEU A 476 13.28 -13.07 -4.88
N THR A 477 13.70 -13.37 -6.11
CA THR A 477 13.63 -14.70 -6.70
C THR A 477 14.99 -15.16 -7.23
N ASP A 478 15.16 -16.47 -7.41
CA ASP A 478 16.29 -17.12 -8.11
C ASP A 478 17.68 -16.58 -7.68
N LYS A 479 18.42 -16.00 -8.61
CA LYS A 479 19.76 -15.44 -8.39
C LYS A 479 19.79 -14.34 -7.34
N GLY A 480 18.74 -13.54 -7.23
CA GLY A 480 18.62 -12.51 -6.20
C GLY A 480 18.65 -13.11 -4.80
N VAL A 481 17.99 -14.25 -4.59
CA VAL A 481 18.00 -14.98 -3.32
C VAL A 481 19.39 -15.55 -3.03
N LEU A 482 20.07 -16.14 -4.02
CA LEU A 482 21.42 -16.66 -3.85
C LEU A 482 22.39 -15.53 -3.45
N LYS A 483 22.36 -14.42 -4.16
CA LYS A 483 23.19 -13.25 -3.85
C LYS A 483 22.92 -12.71 -2.43
N TYR A 484 21.66 -12.66 -2.01
CA TYR A 484 21.29 -12.26 -0.65
C TYR A 484 21.92 -13.18 0.41
N TYR A 485 21.92 -14.49 0.19
CA TYR A 485 22.56 -15.42 1.13
C TYR A 485 24.08 -15.34 1.09
N GLU A 486 24.71 -15.14 -0.07
CA GLU A 486 26.14 -14.90 -0.19
C GLU A 486 26.59 -13.64 0.59
N GLU A 487 25.81 -12.56 0.50
CA GLU A 487 26.07 -11.32 1.26
C GLU A 487 25.93 -11.55 2.77
N LEU A 488 24.92 -12.32 3.20
CA LEU A 488 24.75 -12.69 4.61
C LEU A 488 25.90 -13.58 5.11
N GLU A 489 26.32 -14.56 4.34
CA GLU A 489 27.46 -15.42 4.68
C GLU A 489 28.75 -14.60 4.83
N LYS A 490 29.00 -13.69 3.90
CA LYS A 490 30.12 -12.75 3.97
C LYS A 490 30.07 -11.89 5.23
N LEU A 491 28.91 -11.32 5.55
CA LEU A 491 28.71 -10.50 6.75
C LEU A 491 28.99 -11.30 8.04
N VAL A 492 28.45 -12.53 8.11
CA VAL A 492 28.71 -13.44 9.26
C VAL A 492 30.20 -13.75 9.39
N LYS A 493 30.90 -13.99 8.28
CA LYS A 493 32.33 -14.23 8.27
C LYS A 493 33.11 -13.02 8.77
N GLU A 494 32.86 -11.83 8.25
CA GLU A 494 33.47 -10.57 8.66
C GLU A 494 33.22 -10.28 10.15
N ALA A 495 32.01 -10.49 10.64
CA ALA A 495 31.64 -10.34 12.05
C ALA A 495 32.41 -11.32 12.94
N SER A 496 32.58 -12.57 12.49
CA SER A 496 33.31 -13.60 13.21
C SER A 496 34.82 -13.28 13.30
N GLU A 497 35.40 -12.79 12.20
CA GLU A 497 36.78 -12.33 12.16
C GLU A 497 37.01 -11.14 13.12
N ALA A 498 36.09 -10.14 13.10
CA ALA A 498 36.14 -8.99 14.00
C ALA A 498 36.04 -9.41 15.49
N ALA A 499 35.19 -10.39 15.80
CA ALA A 499 35.04 -10.93 17.15
C ALA A 499 36.14 -11.95 17.53
N LYS A 500 37.03 -12.28 16.60
CA LYS A 500 38.12 -13.27 16.75
C LYS A 500 37.58 -14.63 17.20
N THR A 501 36.60 -15.15 16.49
CA THR A 501 35.93 -16.43 16.79
C THR A 501 35.46 -17.11 15.52
N GLU A 502 35.08 -18.39 15.61
CA GLU A 502 34.39 -19.11 14.54
C GLU A 502 32.91 -18.68 14.46
N SER A 503 32.32 -18.73 13.27
CA SER A 503 30.94 -18.30 13.02
C SER A 503 29.91 -18.99 13.92
N VAL A 504 30.09 -20.30 14.20
CA VAL A 504 29.23 -21.09 15.10
C VAL A 504 29.25 -20.58 16.55
N GLN A 505 30.30 -19.91 16.96
CA GLN A 505 30.50 -19.38 18.31
C GLN A 505 30.27 -17.88 18.43
N LEU A 506 29.94 -17.20 17.32
CA LEU A 506 29.86 -15.75 17.25
C LEU A 506 28.92 -15.14 18.31
N VAL A 507 27.71 -15.69 18.44
CA VAL A 507 26.72 -15.21 19.41
C VAL A 507 27.25 -15.35 20.85
N ARG A 508 27.84 -16.50 21.17
CA ARG A 508 28.44 -16.74 22.49
C ARG A 508 29.58 -15.75 22.77
N ARG A 509 30.44 -15.51 21.77
CA ARG A 509 31.55 -14.57 21.91
C ARG A 509 31.08 -13.14 22.14
N ILE A 510 30.03 -12.69 21.44
CA ILE A 510 29.41 -11.39 21.63
C ILE A 510 28.87 -11.25 23.08
N HIS A 511 28.18 -12.27 23.60
CA HIS A 511 27.73 -12.25 25.00
C HIS A 511 28.91 -12.12 25.98
N THR A 512 29.95 -12.93 25.80
CA THR A 512 31.16 -12.84 26.62
C THR A 512 31.81 -11.45 26.56
N MET A 513 31.96 -10.85 25.37
CA MET A 513 32.49 -9.49 25.21
C MET A 513 31.62 -8.45 25.94
N ASN A 514 30.29 -8.55 25.87
CA ASN A 514 29.40 -7.66 26.58
C ASN A 514 29.53 -7.78 28.11
N ASP A 515 29.75 -8.99 28.62
CA ASP A 515 29.97 -9.21 30.05
C ASP A 515 31.34 -8.69 30.50
N GLU A 516 32.41 -8.89 29.69
CA GLU A 516 33.73 -8.32 29.90
C GLU A 516 33.67 -6.77 29.94
N ILE A 517 32.94 -6.13 28.98
CA ILE A 517 32.76 -4.66 28.94
C ILE A 517 32.04 -4.18 30.20
N LYS A 518 30.97 -4.86 30.66
CA LYS A 518 30.28 -4.47 31.90
C LYS A 518 31.17 -4.58 33.13
N ALA A 519 31.97 -5.64 33.23
CA ALA A 519 32.90 -5.85 34.33
C ALA A 519 33.98 -4.76 34.35
N LEU A 520 34.62 -4.48 33.19
CA LEU A 520 35.61 -3.44 33.05
C LEU A 520 35.07 -2.02 33.33
N SER A 521 33.83 -1.75 32.90
CA SER A 521 33.17 -0.48 33.18
C SER A 521 32.94 -0.30 34.70
N SER A 522 32.49 -1.35 35.39
CA SER A 522 32.28 -1.32 36.85
C SER A 522 33.61 -1.13 37.61
N GLU A 523 34.68 -1.81 37.18
CA GLU A 523 36.00 -1.68 37.76
C GLU A 523 36.56 -0.27 37.54
N ASN A 524 36.40 0.28 36.35
CA ASN A 524 36.82 1.65 36.03
C ASN A 524 36.12 2.69 36.93
N GLU A 525 34.80 2.54 37.15
CA GLU A 525 34.07 3.43 38.06
C GLU A 525 34.54 3.32 39.51
N LYS A 526 34.86 2.11 40.00
CA LYS A 526 35.47 1.91 41.32
C LYS A 526 36.82 2.58 41.45
N LEU A 527 37.72 2.37 40.48
CA LEU A 527 39.03 3.00 40.47
C LEU A 527 38.97 4.53 40.39
N LYS A 528 38.03 5.09 39.60
CA LYS A 528 37.81 6.54 39.59
C LYS A 528 37.33 7.07 40.93
N ALA A 529 36.43 6.36 41.63
CA ALA A 529 35.93 6.74 42.94
C ALA A 529 37.06 6.67 43.99
N GLU A 530 37.94 5.67 43.95
CA GLU A 530 39.10 5.55 44.81
C GLU A 530 40.09 6.70 44.56
N LEU A 531 40.39 7.03 43.30
CA LEU A 531 41.23 8.15 42.94
C LEU A 531 40.69 9.52 43.37
N ALA A 532 39.38 9.70 43.35
CA ALA A 532 38.73 10.94 43.79
C ALA A 532 38.67 11.09 45.30
N ASN A 533 38.85 10.01 46.07
CA ASN A 533 38.85 9.99 47.54
C ASN A 533 40.27 10.07 48.15
N ASN A 534 41.31 10.00 47.32
CA ASN A 534 42.73 10.24 47.69
C ASN A 534 43.16 11.64 47.26
#